data_4e4b8fc82c4d3e7760e7d31352973b7f
#
_entry.id   4e4b8fc82c4d3e7760e7d31352973b7f
#
_cell.length_a   1.000
_cell.length_b   1.000
_cell.length_c   1.000
_cell.angle_alpha   90.00
_cell.angle_beta   90.00
_cell.angle_gamma   90.00
#
_symmetry.space_group_name_H-M   'P 1'
#
loop_
_entity.id
_entity.type
_entity.pdbx_description
1 polymer ?
#
loop_
_entity_poly.entity_id
_entity_poly.type
_entity_poly.pdbx_seq_one_letter_code
_entity_poly.pdbx_strand_id
1 'polypeptide(L)'
;MSSRPKGGPMGGGPGRNIGAKGPKPKNFWKTVKRLFRYMSKRMLSIIAVLVLAIAAVVFQIQTPKVLGQATTEIFKGVMKGAAEMKQGLKITSFPIDFDKIGQILLIVIAMYLISAVFNFLQQVIMTRVSQRTVYELRQELEAKMNKVPISYYDTHSNGDIMSRAINDMDNIASTLQQNLTQLITSIVTFVGVLWMMLTISWQLTLIALATVPLSLIVVMVVAPRSQKHFAAQQKSLGLLNNQVEETYGGHVVVKSFNHEESDQEVFEKENEKLYHAGRKAQFISAIIMPLMNFIKNLGYVFVAVLGGVKVANGMMDLGDVQAFLQYTNQFSQPITQIANLMNTIQATVASAERVFEVLDEEEMVDEPSGVPVETDSPYRVSFEHVAFGYSPEKLLMKDFNLNVKPGEMVAIVGPTGAGKTTLINLLERFYDISSGSIKYDGVDTRDLSREELRAHFSMVFQDTWLFTGSIYDNIHYGNDQASEEEVIRAAKAAHVDDFVRKLPEGYQTILNEEASNISQGQRQLITIARAFLANPDVLILDEATSSVDTRTEILIQAAMNRLLENRTSFVVAHRLSTIRDADTIIVMAEGSIVETGTHDELMTKNGFYADLYNSQFSEEVA
;
A
#
# COMPACT_ATOMS: atom_id res chain seq x y z
N MET A 1 29.80 10.11 -7.57
CA MET A 1 28.89 9.35 -8.46
C MET A 1 28.03 8.48 -7.57
N SER A 2 26.90 9.00 -7.12
CA SER A 2 25.97 8.34 -6.21
C SER A 2 24.89 7.66 -7.06
N SER A 3 24.73 6.37 -6.89
CA SER A 3 23.70 5.54 -7.53
C SER A 3 22.32 5.93 -6.97
N ARG A 4 21.51 6.61 -7.79
CA ARG A 4 20.09 6.87 -7.50
C ARG A 4 19.31 5.55 -7.36
N PRO A 5 18.47 5.39 -6.36
CA PRO A 5 17.56 4.25 -6.29
C PRO A 5 16.55 4.32 -7.45
N LYS A 6 16.33 3.18 -8.10
CA LYS A 6 15.32 3.02 -9.15
C LYS A 6 13.92 3.21 -8.54
N GLY A 7 13.26 4.31 -8.87
CA GLY A 7 11.88 4.56 -8.50
C GLY A 7 10.95 3.42 -8.97
N GLY A 8 10.15 2.90 -8.07
CA GLY A 8 9.08 1.95 -8.35
C GLY A 8 7.93 2.65 -9.09
N PRO A 9 7.11 1.93 -9.85
CA PRO A 9 6.03 2.52 -10.62
C PRO A 9 4.92 3.06 -9.70
N MET A 10 4.70 4.36 -9.73
CA MET A 10 3.54 5.02 -9.11
C MET A 10 2.22 4.55 -9.73
N GLY A 11 1.20 4.47 -8.87
CA GLY A 11 -0.10 3.91 -9.11
C GLY A 11 -0.85 4.44 -10.33
N GLY A 12 -1.10 3.55 -11.27
CA GLY A 12 -2.11 3.74 -12.30
C GLY A 12 -3.49 3.43 -11.75
N GLY A 13 -4.47 4.32 -11.99
CA GLY A 13 -5.87 4.14 -11.67
C GLY A 13 -6.48 2.87 -12.28
N PRO A 14 -7.77 2.54 -12.03
CA PRO A 14 -8.37 1.24 -12.31
C PRO A 14 -8.62 1.00 -13.81
N GLY A 15 -7.55 0.89 -14.59
CA GLY A 15 -7.55 0.36 -15.94
C GLY A 15 -7.26 -1.14 -15.88
N ARG A 16 -8.23 -1.97 -16.26
CA ARG A 16 -8.13 -3.43 -16.35
C ARG A 16 -6.85 -3.84 -17.06
N ASN A 17 -5.82 -4.19 -16.32
CA ASN A 17 -4.60 -4.83 -16.82
C ASN A 17 -4.92 -6.31 -17.18
N ILE A 18 -5.51 -6.52 -18.34
CA ILE A 18 -5.61 -7.86 -18.94
C ILE A 18 -4.24 -8.16 -19.55
N GLY A 19 -3.39 -8.89 -18.84
CA GLY A 19 -2.18 -9.47 -19.42
C GLY A 19 -0.81 -9.13 -18.80
N ALA A 20 -0.71 -8.19 -17.86
CA ALA A 20 0.53 -8.04 -17.09
C ALA A 20 0.63 -9.17 -16.06
N LYS A 21 1.69 -9.98 -16.12
CA LYS A 21 2.01 -10.89 -15.01
C LYS A 21 2.34 -10.04 -13.81
N GLY A 22 1.46 -10.01 -12.82
CA GLY A 22 1.75 -9.45 -11.51
C GLY A 22 3.01 -10.07 -10.89
N PRO A 23 3.61 -9.46 -9.88
CA PRO A 23 4.75 -10.04 -9.19
C PRO A 23 4.42 -11.46 -8.76
N LYS A 24 5.31 -12.40 -9.07
CA LYS A 24 5.10 -13.80 -8.69
C LYS A 24 5.44 -13.95 -7.21
N PRO A 25 4.57 -14.54 -6.39
CA PRO A 25 4.90 -14.82 -5.01
C PRO A 25 6.05 -15.82 -4.92
N LYS A 26 6.94 -15.62 -3.96
CA LYS A 26 8.08 -16.53 -3.68
C LYS A 26 7.59 -17.85 -3.09
N ASN A 27 6.61 -17.79 -2.15
CA ASN A 27 6.10 -18.93 -1.39
C ASN A 27 4.56 -19.04 -1.44
N PHE A 28 4.00 -19.28 -2.64
CA PHE A 28 2.55 -19.29 -2.89
C PHE A 28 1.75 -20.10 -1.84
N TRP A 29 2.06 -21.38 -1.64
CA TRP A 29 1.28 -22.26 -0.76
C TRP A 29 1.40 -21.89 0.72
N LYS A 30 2.56 -21.42 1.17
CA LYS A 30 2.74 -20.96 2.56
C LYS A 30 1.87 -19.74 2.84
N THR A 31 1.85 -18.79 1.93
CA THR A 31 1.06 -17.55 2.02
C THR A 31 -0.43 -17.84 1.97
N VAL A 32 -0.90 -18.68 1.04
CA VAL A 32 -2.30 -19.11 0.95
C VAL A 32 -2.75 -19.81 2.25
N LYS A 33 -1.92 -20.73 2.80
CA LYS A 33 -2.24 -21.42 4.07
C LYS A 33 -2.34 -20.42 5.23
N ARG A 34 -1.47 -19.41 5.27
CA ARG A 34 -1.51 -18.38 6.32
C ARG A 34 -2.76 -17.52 6.19
N LEU A 35 -3.09 -17.06 4.98
CA LEU A 35 -4.31 -16.29 4.70
C LEU A 35 -5.58 -17.10 5.07
N PHE A 36 -5.60 -18.39 4.73
CA PHE A 36 -6.69 -19.29 5.10
C PHE A 36 -6.82 -19.44 6.62
N ARG A 37 -5.71 -19.41 7.37
CA ARG A 37 -5.73 -19.44 8.85
C ARG A 37 -6.46 -18.24 9.44
N TYR A 38 -6.29 -17.03 8.89
CA TYR A 38 -7.07 -15.85 9.31
C TYR A 38 -8.56 -16.03 9.06
N MET A 39 -8.90 -16.58 7.90
CA MET A 39 -10.30 -16.87 7.56
C MET A 39 -10.89 -18.02 8.38
N SER A 40 -10.10 -18.98 8.80
CA SER A 40 -10.55 -20.18 9.53
C SER A 40 -11.19 -19.87 10.88
N LYS A 41 -10.90 -18.72 11.49
CA LYS A 41 -11.61 -18.22 12.69
C LYS A 41 -13.13 -18.09 12.44
N ARG A 42 -13.57 -18.05 11.15
CA ARG A 42 -14.97 -17.92 10.71
C ARG A 42 -15.42 -19.08 9.82
N MET A 43 -14.89 -20.28 10.08
CA MET A 43 -15.13 -21.46 9.24
C MET A 43 -16.62 -21.77 9.04
N LEU A 44 -17.45 -21.59 10.08
CA LEU A 44 -18.89 -21.80 9.98
C LEU A 44 -19.53 -20.87 8.93
N SER A 45 -19.14 -19.61 8.88
CA SER A 45 -19.63 -18.67 7.86
C SER A 45 -19.15 -19.04 6.46
N ILE A 46 -17.92 -19.53 6.32
CA ILE A 46 -17.37 -19.99 5.03
C ILE A 46 -18.13 -21.24 4.54
N ILE A 47 -18.43 -22.18 5.43
CA ILE A 47 -19.25 -23.36 5.10
C ILE A 47 -20.66 -22.93 4.69
N ALA A 48 -21.26 -21.97 5.39
CA ALA A 48 -22.57 -21.43 5.00
C ALA A 48 -22.53 -20.78 3.59
N VAL A 49 -21.48 -20.00 3.28
CA VAL A 49 -21.25 -19.43 1.94
C VAL A 49 -21.15 -20.53 0.89
N LEU A 50 -20.40 -21.61 1.16
CA LEU A 50 -20.25 -22.74 0.24
C LEU A 50 -21.60 -23.44 -0.01
N VAL A 51 -22.36 -23.73 1.04
CA VAL A 51 -23.67 -24.37 0.93
C VAL A 51 -24.65 -23.50 0.15
N LEU A 52 -24.71 -22.20 0.45
CA LEU A 52 -25.56 -21.25 -0.27
C LEU A 52 -25.15 -21.12 -1.75
N ALA A 53 -23.84 -21.13 -2.03
CA ALA A 53 -23.31 -21.11 -3.40
C ALA A 53 -23.77 -22.35 -4.19
N ILE A 54 -23.61 -23.54 -3.60
CA ILE A 54 -24.02 -24.79 -4.23
C ILE A 54 -25.54 -24.77 -4.46
N ALA A 55 -26.33 -24.40 -3.45
CA ALA A 55 -27.77 -24.32 -3.56
C ALA A 55 -28.22 -23.35 -4.67
N ALA A 56 -27.65 -22.13 -4.70
CA ALA A 56 -27.95 -21.13 -5.73
C ALA A 56 -27.65 -21.66 -7.15
N VAL A 57 -26.50 -22.30 -7.33
CA VAL A 57 -26.06 -22.84 -8.62
C VAL A 57 -26.94 -24.04 -9.03
N VAL A 58 -27.35 -24.91 -8.09
CA VAL A 58 -28.24 -26.04 -8.39
C VAL A 58 -29.55 -25.55 -8.97
N PHE A 59 -30.19 -24.53 -8.35
CA PHE A 59 -31.41 -23.94 -8.90
C PHE A 59 -31.15 -23.30 -10.27
N GLN A 60 -30.08 -22.58 -10.43
CA GLN A 60 -29.71 -21.94 -11.70
C GLN A 60 -29.49 -22.96 -12.84
N ILE A 61 -28.82 -24.10 -12.55
CA ILE A 61 -28.52 -25.13 -13.55
C ILE A 61 -29.77 -25.94 -13.92
N GLN A 62 -30.71 -26.14 -13.03
CA GLN A 62 -31.93 -26.85 -13.35
C GLN A 62 -32.93 -26.03 -14.18
N THR A 63 -32.87 -24.71 -14.10
CA THR A 63 -33.80 -23.79 -14.78
C THR A 63 -33.90 -24.01 -16.30
N PRO A 64 -32.81 -24.20 -17.07
CA PRO A 64 -32.89 -24.47 -18.50
C PRO A 64 -33.68 -25.73 -18.84
N LYS A 65 -33.54 -26.80 -18.04
CA LYS A 65 -34.26 -28.07 -18.23
C LYS A 65 -35.75 -27.91 -17.96
N VAL A 66 -36.13 -27.21 -16.89
CA VAL A 66 -37.52 -26.93 -16.56
C VAL A 66 -38.15 -26.01 -17.62
N LEU A 67 -37.45 -24.97 -18.05
CA LEU A 67 -37.94 -24.10 -19.14
C LEU A 67 -38.10 -24.88 -20.47
N GLY A 68 -37.21 -25.82 -20.74
CA GLY A 68 -37.33 -26.72 -21.90
C GLY A 68 -38.63 -27.54 -21.92
N GLN A 69 -39.17 -27.90 -20.75
CA GLN A 69 -40.47 -28.59 -20.70
C GLN A 69 -41.60 -27.72 -21.26
N ALA A 70 -41.59 -26.39 -21.00
CA ALA A 70 -42.56 -25.49 -21.61
C ALA A 70 -42.49 -25.49 -23.14
N THR A 71 -41.25 -25.48 -23.69
CA THR A 71 -41.04 -25.58 -25.15
C THR A 71 -41.52 -26.92 -25.70
N THR A 72 -41.31 -28.02 -24.98
CA THR A 72 -41.82 -29.34 -25.36
C THR A 72 -43.36 -29.39 -25.39
N GLU A 73 -44.03 -28.78 -24.41
CA GLU A 73 -45.51 -28.72 -24.38
C GLU A 73 -46.07 -27.88 -25.54
N ILE A 74 -45.44 -26.75 -25.87
CA ILE A 74 -45.80 -25.94 -27.04
C ILE A 74 -45.62 -26.78 -28.31
N PHE A 75 -44.50 -27.45 -28.48
CA PHE A 75 -44.21 -28.27 -29.64
C PHE A 75 -45.22 -29.44 -29.80
N LYS A 76 -45.53 -30.14 -28.71
CA LYS A 76 -46.54 -31.21 -28.70
C LYS A 76 -47.91 -30.70 -29.14
N GLY A 77 -48.35 -29.54 -28.63
CA GLY A 77 -49.58 -28.90 -29.02
C GLY A 77 -49.64 -28.54 -30.51
N VAL A 78 -48.53 -27.97 -31.04
CA VAL A 78 -48.42 -27.65 -32.47
C VAL A 78 -48.46 -28.90 -33.34
N MET A 79 -47.72 -29.95 -32.96
CA MET A 79 -47.66 -31.22 -33.71
C MET A 79 -49.03 -31.92 -33.70
N LYS A 80 -49.76 -31.91 -32.56
CA LYS A 80 -51.07 -32.46 -32.45
C LYS A 80 -52.09 -31.72 -33.35
N GLY A 81 -52.08 -30.40 -33.32
CA GLY A 81 -52.91 -29.61 -34.22
C GLY A 81 -52.56 -29.81 -35.70
N ALA A 82 -51.29 -29.89 -36.05
CA ALA A 82 -50.86 -30.18 -37.41
C ALA A 82 -51.34 -31.58 -37.88
N ALA A 83 -51.36 -32.59 -37.00
CA ALA A 83 -51.87 -33.90 -37.28
C ALA A 83 -53.41 -33.89 -37.47
N GLU A 84 -54.15 -33.15 -36.63
CA GLU A 84 -55.62 -32.97 -36.77
C GLU A 84 -55.97 -32.24 -38.08
N MET A 85 -55.17 -31.23 -38.49
CA MET A 85 -55.33 -30.56 -39.81
C MET A 85 -55.13 -31.52 -40.96
N LYS A 86 -54.15 -32.42 -40.89
CA LYS A 86 -53.92 -33.44 -41.93
C LYS A 86 -55.07 -34.45 -42.04
N GLN A 87 -55.80 -34.66 -40.96
CA GLN A 87 -57.00 -35.51 -40.92
C GLN A 87 -58.26 -34.78 -41.40
N GLY A 88 -58.16 -33.54 -41.89
CA GLY A 88 -59.31 -32.77 -42.41
C GLY A 88 -60.14 -32.06 -41.36
N LEU A 89 -59.71 -32.06 -40.08
CA LEU A 89 -60.42 -31.35 -39.02
C LEU A 89 -60.10 -29.84 -39.13
N LYS A 90 -61.16 -29.01 -39.15
CA LYS A 90 -60.96 -27.54 -39.08
C LYS A 90 -60.64 -27.15 -37.63
N ILE A 91 -59.38 -26.84 -37.35
CA ILE A 91 -59.03 -26.30 -36.07
C ILE A 91 -58.98 -24.77 -36.13
N THR A 92 -59.60 -24.12 -35.14
CA THR A 92 -59.60 -22.67 -34.96
C THR A 92 -58.36 -22.18 -34.15
N SER A 93 -57.79 -23.08 -33.35
CA SER A 93 -56.55 -22.82 -32.55
C SER A 93 -55.80 -24.13 -32.32
N PHE A 94 -54.47 -24.07 -32.18
CA PHE A 94 -53.64 -25.22 -31.80
C PHE A 94 -53.98 -25.65 -30.35
N PRO A 95 -54.07 -26.97 -30.06
CA PRO A 95 -54.37 -27.50 -28.74
C PRO A 95 -53.16 -27.43 -27.83
N ILE A 96 -52.76 -26.20 -27.44
CA ILE A 96 -51.66 -25.91 -26.55
C ILE A 96 -52.23 -25.72 -25.14
N ASP A 97 -51.62 -26.43 -24.15
CA ASP A 97 -52.01 -26.31 -22.73
C ASP A 97 -51.27 -25.11 -22.10
N PHE A 98 -51.92 -23.95 -22.17
CA PHE A 98 -51.38 -22.70 -21.61
C PHE A 98 -51.35 -22.72 -20.07
N ASP A 99 -52.23 -23.47 -19.40
CA ASP A 99 -52.27 -23.57 -17.94
C ASP A 99 -51.01 -24.30 -17.44
N LYS A 100 -50.65 -25.40 -18.12
CA LYS A 100 -49.43 -26.15 -17.81
C LYS A 100 -48.17 -25.32 -18.09
N ILE A 101 -48.14 -24.58 -19.20
CA ILE A 101 -47.02 -23.66 -19.50
C ILE A 101 -46.93 -22.58 -18.42
N GLY A 102 -48.08 -22.00 -18.00
CA GLY A 102 -48.12 -21.01 -16.93
C GLY A 102 -47.55 -21.55 -15.60
N GLN A 103 -47.90 -22.79 -15.24
CA GLN A 103 -47.32 -23.44 -14.06
C GLN A 103 -45.80 -23.63 -14.18
N ILE A 104 -45.28 -24.08 -15.31
CA ILE A 104 -43.86 -24.25 -15.56
C ILE A 104 -43.13 -22.90 -15.44
N LEU A 105 -43.66 -21.83 -16.03
CA LEU A 105 -43.07 -20.50 -15.94
C LEU A 105 -43.08 -19.96 -14.52
N LEU A 106 -44.11 -20.19 -13.73
CA LEU A 106 -44.15 -19.83 -12.31
C LEU A 106 -43.06 -20.57 -11.50
N ILE A 107 -42.87 -21.87 -11.77
CA ILE A 107 -41.79 -22.66 -11.16
C ILE A 107 -40.40 -22.05 -11.54
N VAL A 108 -40.18 -21.70 -12.81
CA VAL A 108 -38.96 -21.08 -13.28
C VAL A 108 -38.71 -19.75 -12.57
N ILE A 109 -39.75 -18.90 -12.44
CA ILE A 109 -39.64 -17.63 -11.70
C ILE A 109 -39.28 -17.90 -10.23
N ALA A 110 -39.95 -18.86 -9.59
CA ALA A 110 -39.62 -19.20 -8.19
C ALA A 110 -38.17 -19.70 -8.04
N MET A 111 -37.70 -20.54 -8.98
CA MET A 111 -36.32 -21.01 -8.97
C MET A 111 -35.28 -19.87 -9.11
N TYR A 112 -35.54 -18.89 -10.00
CA TYR A 112 -34.67 -17.71 -10.13
C TYR A 112 -34.69 -16.84 -8.87
N LEU A 113 -35.90 -16.64 -8.26
CA LEU A 113 -36.01 -15.87 -7.02
C LEU A 113 -35.23 -16.54 -5.86
N ILE A 114 -35.38 -17.86 -5.69
CA ILE A 114 -34.67 -18.63 -4.67
C ILE A 114 -33.15 -18.55 -4.90
N SER A 115 -32.73 -18.75 -6.15
CA SER A 115 -31.31 -18.62 -6.51
C SER A 115 -30.77 -17.20 -6.22
N ALA A 116 -31.54 -16.15 -6.54
CA ALA A 116 -31.17 -14.76 -6.27
C ALA A 116 -31.06 -14.49 -4.75
N VAL A 117 -31.98 -15.00 -3.95
CA VAL A 117 -31.91 -14.88 -2.48
C VAL A 117 -30.67 -15.58 -1.92
N PHE A 118 -30.38 -16.79 -2.38
CA PHE A 118 -29.18 -17.52 -1.93
C PHE A 118 -27.88 -16.80 -2.34
N ASN A 119 -27.79 -16.29 -3.56
CA ASN A 119 -26.67 -15.47 -4.01
C ASN A 119 -26.52 -14.20 -3.18
N PHE A 120 -27.61 -13.52 -2.87
CA PHE A 120 -27.60 -12.33 -2.02
C PHE A 120 -27.09 -12.65 -0.61
N LEU A 121 -27.63 -13.69 0.04
CA LEU A 121 -27.20 -14.10 1.37
C LEU A 121 -25.73 -14.52 1.39
N GLN A 122 -25.29 -15.29 0.39
CA GLN A 122 -23.90 -15.68 0.20
C GLN A 122 -22.99 -14.46 0.13
N GLN A 123 -23.35 -13.47 -0.69
CA GLN A 123 -22.56 -12.25 -0.87
C GLN A 123 -22.47 -11.43 0.41
N VAL A 124 -23.58 -11.28 1.14
CA VAL A 124 -23.61 -10.56 2.43
C VAL A 124 -22.71 -11.24 3.47
N ILE A 125 -22.79 -12.57 3.59
CA ILE A 125 -21.96 -13.30 4.53
C ILE A 125 -20.47 -13.20 4.14
N MET A 126 -20.16 -13.38 2.85
CA MET A 126 -18.77 -13.33 2.37
C MET A 126 -18.16 -11.94 2.54
N THR A 127 -18.94 -10.88 2.29
CA THR A 127 -18.50 -9.50 2.54
C THR A 127 -18.14 -9.29 4.02
N ARG A 128 -18.98 -9.77 4.94
CA ARG A 128 -18.68 -9.67 6.39
C ARG A 128 -17.43 -10.43 6.78
N VAL A 129 -17.25 -11.64 6.26
CA VAL A 129 -16.05 -12.47 6.53
C VAL A 129 -14.79 -11.77 6.00
N SER A 130 -14.83 -11.28 4.75
CA SER A 130 -13.71 -10.58 4.11
C SER A 130 -13.34 -9.31 4.87
N GLN A 131 -14.31 -8.41 5.09
CA GLN A 131 -14.07 -7.12 5.76
C GLN A 131 -13.52 -7.30 7.18
N ARG A 132 -14.03 -8.27 7.93
CA ARG A 132 -13.54 -8.53 9.29
C ARG A 132 -12.13 -9.14 9.29
N THR A 133 -11.81 -9.98 8.30
CA THR A 133 -10.46 -10.55 8.14
C THR A 133 -9.46 -9.45 7.81
N VAL A 134 -9.81 -8.55 6.90
CA VAL A 134 -8.95 -7.42 6.51
C VAL A 134 -8.80 -6.42 7.65
N TYR A 135 -9.87 -6.15 8.41
CA TYR A 135 -9.79 -5.32 9.61
C TYR A 135 -8.76 -5.85 10.61
N GLU A 136 -8.79 -7.16 10.91
CA GLU A 136 -7.83 -7.78 11.82
C GLU A 136 -6.40 -7.70 11.28
N LEU A 137 -6.21 -7.95 9.97
CA LEU A 137 -4.89 -7.82 9.34
C LEU A 137 -4.36 -6.37 9.39
N ARG A 138 -5.22 -5.36 9.15
CA ARG A 138 -4.81 -3.95 9.26
C ARG A 138 -4.42 -3.58 10.69
N GLN A 139 -5.21 -4.03 11.67
CA GLN A 139 -4.90 -3.79 13.08
C GLN A 139 -3.58 -4.43 13.49
N GLU A 140 -3.33 -5.69 13.07
CA GLU A 140 -2.06 -6.37 13.34
C GLU A 140 -0.89 -5.68 12.63
N LEU A 141 -1.10 -5.21 11.38
CA LEU A 141 -0.06 -4.50 10.62
C LEU A 141 0.29 -3.16 11.27
N GLU A 142 -0.71 -2.37 11.69
CA GLU A 142 -0.48 -1.10 12.37
C GLU A 142 0.26 -1.30 13.70
N ALA A 143 -0.20 -2.24 14.53
CA ALA A 143 0.47 -2.58 15.78
C ALA A 143 1.92 -3.04 15.54
N LYS A 144 2.16 -3.79 14.46
CA LYS A 144 3.49 -4.25 14.07
C LYS A 144 4.38 -3.09 13.61
N MET A 145 3.86 -2.20 12.78
CA MET A 145 4.60 -1.04 12.29
C MET A 145 5.09 -0.15 13.42
N ASN A 146 4.32 0.00 14.50
CA ASN A 146 4.75 0.75 15.69
C ASN A 146 5.85 0.06 16.51
N LYS A 147 6.08 -1.25 16.29
CA LYS A 147 7.05 -2.06 17.03
C LYS A 147 8.32 -2.42 16.26
N VAL A 148 8.34 -2.20 14.94
CA VAL A 148 9.53 -2.44 14.12
C VAL A 148 10.58 -1.38 14.39
N PRO A 149 11.90 -1.75 14.39
CA PRO A 149 12.97 -0.78 14.62
C PRO A 149 13.07 0.25 13.47
N ILE A 150 13.62 1.41 13.77
CA ILE A 150 13.80 2.50 12.80
C ILE A 150 14.64 2.05 11.59
N SER A 151 15.58 1.14 11.79
CA SER A 151 16.37 0.55 10.70
C SER A 151 15.54 -0.05 9.57
N TYR A 152 14.33 -0.53 9.87
CA TYR A 152 13.39 -1.00 8.86
C TYR A 152 12.92 0.17 7.96
N TYR A 153 12.59 1.32 8.55
CA TYR A 153 12.15 2.51 7.83
C TYR A 153 13.27 3.15 7.01
N ASP A 154 14.50 3.11 7.49
CA ASP A 154 15.67 3.62 6.77
C ASP A 154 16.07 2.77 5.56
N THR A 155 15.77 1.46 5.61
CA THR A 155 16.08 0.51 4.53
C THR A 155 14.96 0.37 3.50
N HIS A 156 13.73 0.79 3.84
CA HIS A 156 12.55 0.72 2.97
C HIS A 156 12.03 2.11 2.64
N SER A 157 11.62 2.34 1.39
CA SER A 157 11.02 3.63 1.03
C SER A 157 9.63 3.80 1.66
N ASN A 158 9.28 5.02 2.07
CA ASN A 158 7.96 5.35 2.59
C ASN A 158 6.84 4.93 1.63
N GLY A 159 7.06 5.08 0.31
CA GLY A 159 6.11 4.66 -0.72
C GLY A 159 5.87 3.15 -0.76
N ASP A 160 6.89 2.31 -0.51
CA ASP A 160 6.72 0.85 -0.42
C ASP A 160 5.93 0.46 0.83
N ILE A 161 6.25 1.05 1.97
CA ILE A 161 5.54 0.83 3.24
C ILE A 161 4.06 1.21 3.11
N MET A 162 3.77 2.40 2.59
CA MET A 162 2.40 2.87 2.35
C MET A 162 1.66 1.98 1.34
N SER A 163 2.34 1.53 0.29
CA SER A 163 1.75 0.59 -0.68
C SER A 163 1.37 -0.75 -0.04
N ARG A 164 2.17 -1.28 0.88
CA ARG A 164 1.85 -2.50 1.64
C ARG A 164 0.66 -2.29 2.56
N ALA A 165 0.59 -1.16 3.26
CA ALA A 165 -0.49 -0.84 4.20
C ALA A 165 -1.83 -0.55 3.51
N ILE A 166 -1.84 0.03 2.32
CA ILE A 166 -3.05 0.45 1.61
C ILE A 166 -3.34 -0.45 0.42
N ASN A 167 -2.50 -0.41 -0.63
CA ASN A 167 -2.81 -1.07 -1.90
C ASN A 167 -2.83 -2.60 -1.79
N ASP A 168 -1.86 -3.18 -1.06
CA ASP A 168 -1.79 -4.63 -0.89
C ASP A 168 -2.94 -5.14 -0.02
N MET A 169 -3.33 -4.41 1.01
CA MET A 169 -4.50 -4.74 1.83
C MET A 169 -5.80 -4.66 1.06
N ASP A 170 -5.96 -3.66 0.17
CA ASP A 170 -7.14 -3.54 -0.70
C ASP A 170 -7.20 -4.65 -1.76
N ASN A 171 -6.06 -5.07 -2.29
CA ASN A 171 -5.97 -6.24 -3.18
C ASN A 171 -6.41 -7.53 -2.47
N ILE A 172 -5.99 -7.72 -1.23
CA ILE A 172 -6.42 -8.85 -0.39
C ILE A 172 -7.94 -8.77 -0.15
N ALA A 173 -8.46 -7.59 0.24
CA ALA A 173 -9.88 -7.39 0.52
C ALA A 173 -10.77 -7.73 -0.68
N SER A 174 -10.45 -7.16 -1.83
CA SER A 174 -11.22 -7.36 -3.07
C SER A 174 -11.20 -8.82 -3.54
N THR A 175 -10.05 -9.48 -3.43
CA THR A 175 -9.93 -10.88 -3.83
C THR A 175 -10.67 -11.82 -2.89
N LEU A 176 -10.58 -11.62 -1.59
CA LEU A 176 -11.34 -12.42 -0.64
C LEU A 176 -12.85 -12.25 -0.82
N GLN A 177 -13.33 -11.05 -1.11
CA GLN A 177 -14.74 -10.75 -1.24
C GLN A 177 -15.33 -11.26 -2.57
N GLN A 178 -14.67 -10.98 -3.69
CA GLN A 178 -15.22 -11.21 -5.01
C GLN A 178 -14.69 -12.48 -5.67
N ASN A 179 -13.36 -12.62 -5.71
CA ASN A 179 -12.72 -13.64 -6.53
C ASN A 179 -12.85 -15.05 -5.93
N LEU A 180 -12.82 -15.17 -4.61
CA LEU A 180 -12.99 -16.47 -3.96
C LEU A 180 -14.42 -17.00 -4.15
N THR A 181 -15.42 -16.14 -3.98
CA THR A 181 -16.82 -16.46 -4.25
C THR A 181 -17.02 -16.87 -5.70
N GLN A 182 -16.49 -16.09 -6.64
CA GLN A 182 -16.57 -16.34 -8.07
C GLN A 182 -15.88 -17.66 -8.46
N LEU A 183 -14.74 -17.99 -7.84
CA LEU A 183 -14.05 -19.25 -8.08
C LEU A 183 -14.94 -20.46 -7.68
N ILE A 184 -15.52 -20.40 -6.48
CA ILE A 184 -16.40 -21.46 -5.97
C ILE A 184 -17.61 -21.64 -6.90
N THR A 185 -18.31 -20.55 -7.23
CA THR A 185 -19.48 -20.62 -8.10
C THR A 185 -19.13 -21.11 -9.51
N SER A 186 -17.98 -20.69 -10.06
CA SER A 186 -17.53 -21.15 -11.38
C SER A 186 -17.22 -22.65 -11.41
N ILE A 187 -16.57 -23.19 -10.37
CA ILE A 187 -16.27 -24.63 -10.27
C ILE A 187 -17.58 -25.43 -10.16
N VAL A 188 -18.49 -25.01 -9.27
CA VAL A 188 -19.78 -25.70 -9.07
C VAL A 188 -20.62 -25.64 -10.33
N THR A 189 -20.66 -24.47 -11.01
CA THR A 189 -21.38 -24.32 -12.30
C THR A 189 -20.80 -25.22 -13.38
N PHE A 190 -19.46 -25.24 -13.51
CA PHE A 190 -18.80 -26.08 -14.52
C PHE A 190 -19.11 -27.57 -14.33
N VAL A 191 -18.96 -28.09 -13.10
CA VAL A 191 -19.23 -29.48 -12.77
C VAL A 191 -20.73 -29.80 -12.94
N GLY A 192 -21.60 -28.94 -12.45
CA GLY A 192 -23.04 -29.16 -12.51
C GLY A 192 -23.60 -29.07 -13.92
N VAL A 193 -23.16 -28.11 -14.75
CA VAL A 193 -23.56 -28.00 -16.15
C VAL A 193 -23.07 -29.22 -16.94
N LEU A 194 -21.82 -29.66 -16.74
CA LEU A 194 -21.29 -30.85 -17.38
C LEU A 194 -22.12 -32.10 -17.03
N TRP A 195 -22.49 -32.26 -15.75
CA TRP A 195 -23.37 -33.33 -15.30
C TRP A 195 -24.72 -33.29 -16.00
N MET A 196 -25.38 -32.13 -16.06
CA MET A 196 -26.68 -31.97 -16.74
C MET A 196 -26.59 -32.28 -18.23
N MET A 197 -25.53 -31.85 -18.90
CA MET A 197 -25.28 -32.15 -20.32
C MET A 197 -25.16 -33.66 -20.56
N LEU A 198 -24.42 -34.37 -19.72
CA LEU A 198 -24.26 -35.83 -19.79
C LEU A 198 -25.56 -36.58 -19.58
N THR A 199 -26.43 -36.09 -18.68
CA THR A 199 -27.74 -36.71 -18.42
C THR A 199 -28.72 -36.54 -19.57
N ILE A 200 -28.58 -35.49 -20.41
CA ILE A 200 -29.41 -35.25 -21.58
C ILE A 200 -28.89 -36.06 -22.77
N SER A 201 -27.61 -35.88 -23.16
CA SER A 201 -27.03 -36.61 -24.28
C SER A 201 -25.51 -36.59 -24.22
N TRP A 202 -24.86 -37.76 -24.04
CA TRP A 202 -23.41 -37.85 -24.03
C TRP A 202 -22.76 -37.50 -25.40
N GLN A 203 -23.50 -37.75 -26.51
CA GLN A 203 -23.00 -37.46 -27.87
C GLN A 203 -22.96 -35.94 -28.11
N LEU A 204 -23.99 -35.20 -27.73
CA LEU A 204 -23.99 -33.73 -27.82
C LEU A 204 -22.97 -33.13 -26.86
N THR A 205 -22.76 -33.76 -25.70
CA THR A 205 -21.74 -33.33 -24.72
C THR A 205 -20.32 -33.45 -25.31
N LEU A 206 -20.01 -34.50 -26.07
CA LEU A 206 -18.72 -34.64 -26.77
C LEU A 206 -18.48 -33.49 -27.76
N ILE A 207 -19.52 -33.04 -28.48
CA ILE A 207 -19.41 -31.90 -29.39
C ILE A 207 -19.10 -30.61 -28.62
N ALA A 208 -19.82 -30.37 -27.54
CA ALA A 208 -19.55 -29.20 -26.69
C ALA A 208 -18.14 -29.28 -26.08
N LEU A 209 -17.71 -30.44 -25.59
CA LEU A 209 -16.37 -30.66 -25.08
C LEU A 209 -15.27 -30.44 -26.15
N ALA A 210 -15.53 -30.76 -27.43
CA ALA A 210 -14.58 -30.51 -28.52
C ALA A 210 -14.30 -29.01 -28.76
N THR A 211 -15.21 -28.12 -28.35
CA THR A 211 -14.97 -26.67 -28.42
C THR A 211 -13.91 -26.19 -27.43
N VAL A 212 -13.68 -26.94 -26.33
CA VAL A 212 -12.72 -26.56 -25.28
C VAL A 212 -11.28 -26.63 -25.78
N PRO A 213 -10.78 -27.76 -26.31
CA PRO A 213 -9.41 -27.81 -26.84
C PRO A 213 -9.21 -26.83 -28.00
N LEU A 214 -10.22 -26.61 -28.84
CA LEU A 214 -10.14 -25.63 -29.92
C LEU A 214 -9.98 -24.21 -29.38
N SER A 215 -10.75 -23.85 -28.32
CA SER A 215 -10.62 -22.59 -27.62
C SER A 215 -9.25 -22.44 -26.93
N LEU A 216 -8.73 -23.51 -26.32
CA LEU A 216 -7.40 -23.52 -25.71
C LEU A 216 -6.30 -23.29 -26.72
N ILE A 217 -6.40 -23.88 -27.93
CA ILE A 217 -5.45 -23.63 -29.01
C ILE A 217 -5.42 -22.16 -29.40
N VAL A 218 -6.60 -21.51 -29.55
CA VAL A 218 -6.68 -20.07 -29.85
C VAL A 218 -5.98 -19.26 -28.78
N VAL A 219 -6.27 -19.54 -27.50
CA VAL A 219 -5.64 -18.83 -26.37
C VAL A 219 -4.13 -19.06 -26.36
N MET A 220 -3.66 -20.31 -26.50
CA MET A 220 -2.22 -20.63 -26.51
C MET A 220 -1.45 -19.97 -27.65
N VAL A 221 -2.10 -19.74 -28.79
CA VAL A 221 -1.47 -19.10 -29.96
C VAL A 221 -1.50 -17.57 -29.84
N VAL A 222 -2.64 -17.00 -29.45
CA VAL A 222 -2.86 -15.54 -29.50
C VAL A 222 -2.35 -14.85 -28.22
N ALA A 223 -2.58 -15.44 -27.03
CA ALA A 223 -2.25 -14.80 -25.76
C ALA A 223 -0.76 -14.46 -25.59
N PRO A 224 0.22 -15.33 -25.93
CA PRO A 224 1.63 -14.98 -25.82
C PRO A 224 2.03 -13.83 -26.75
N ARG A 225 1.45 -13.78 -27.96
CA ARG A 225 1.69 -12.68 -28.91
C ARG A 225 1.12 -11.37 -28.41
N SER A 226 -0.11 -11.39 -27.91
CA SER A 226 -0.76 -10.26 -27.27
C SER A 226 0.07 -9.75 -26.10
N GLN A 227 0.53 -10.65 -25.22
CA GLN A 227 1.32 -10.31 -24.03
C GLN A 227 2.64 -9.60 -24.38
N LYS A 228 3.33 -10.01 -25.45
CA LYS A 228 4.54 -9.33 -25.95
C LYS A 228 4.25 -7.87 -26.34
N HIS A 229 3.13 -7.62 -27.01
CA HIS A 229 2.77 -6.27 -27.44
C HIS A 229 2.25 -5.41 -26.27
N PHE A 230 1.53 -6.01 -25.31
CA PHE A 230 1.16 -5.30 -24.08
C PHE A 230 2.39 -4.91 -23.25
N ALA A 231 3.40 -5.77 -23.16
CA ALA A 231 4.65 -5.42 -22.49
C ALA A 231 5.37 -4.25 -23.18
N ALA A 232 5.37 -4.23 -24.53
CA ALA A 232 5.92 -3.11 -25.29
C ALA A 232 5.12 -1.81 -25.06
N GLN A 233 3.78 -1.88 -25.06
CA GLN A 233 2.90 -0.76 -24.75
C GLN A 233 3.17 -0.21 -23.34
N GLN A 234 3.29 -1.10 -22.35
CA GLN A 234 3.55 -0.70 -20.96
C GLN A 234 4.91 -0.02 -20.81
N LYS A 235 5.93 -0.54 -21.53
CA LYS A 235 7.25 0.10 -21.58
C LYS A 235 7.17 1.51 -22.17
N SER A 236 6.48 1.68 -23.31
CA SER A 236 6.30 3.00 -23.95
C SER A 236 5.50 3.95 -23.05
N LEU A 237 4.47 3.47 -22.36
CA LEU A 237 3.72 4.25 -21.38
C LEU A 237 4.61 4.72 -20.22
N GLY A 238 5.48 3.85 -19.71
CA GLY A 238 6.45 4.22 -18.67
C GLY A 238 7.41 5.31 -19.13
N LEU A 239 7.93 5.23 -20.36
CA LEU A 239 8.81 6.26 -20.92
C LEU A 239 8.08 7.60 -21.10
N LEU A 240 6.83 7.55 -21.56
CA LEU A 240 6.02 8.77 -21.70
C LEU A 240 5.71 9.41 -20.35
N ASN A 241 5.36 8.61 -19.35
CA ASN A 241 5.12 9.11 -18.00
C ASN A 241 6.37 9.75 -17.39
N ASN A 242 7.55 9.13 -17.56
CA ASN A 242 8.80 9.74 -17.11
C ASN A 242 9.07 11.08 -17.78
N GLN A 243 8.80 11.20 -19.10
CA GLN A 243 8.93 12.47 -19.84
C GLN A 243 7.98 13.52 -19.27
N VAL A 244 6.72 13.15 -19.02
CA VAL A 244 5.72 14.05 -18.44
C VAL A 244 6.15 14.51 -17.04
N GLU A 245 6.60 13.58 -16.18
CA GLU A 245 7.07 13.88 -14.82
C GLU A 245 8.30 14.82 -14.86
N GLU A 246 9.26 14.56 -15.74
CA GLU A 246 10.45 15.39 -15.90
C GLU A 246 10.10 16.81 -16.40
N THR A 247 9.27 16.91 -17.45
CA THR A 247 8.85 18.21 -18.02
C THR A 247 8.03 19.03 -17.02
N TYR A 248 7.06 18.42 -16.33
CA TYR A 248 6.23 19.16 -15.37
C TYR A 248 6.94 19.41 -14.04
N GLY A 249 7.78 18.49 -13.57
CA GLY A 249 8.64 18.70 -12.40
C GLY A 249 9.67 19.79 -12.62
N GLY A 250 10.20 19.88 -13.85
CA GLY A 250 11.14 20.93 -14.29
C GLY A 250 10.51 22.11 -15.02
N HIS A 251 9.17 22.30 -14.95
CA HIS A 251 8.45 23.25 -15.82
C HIS A 251 9.00 24.69 -15.75
N VAL A 252 9.39 25.16 -14.58
CA VAL A 252 10.00 26.47 -14.39
C VAL A 252 11.31 26.59 -15.18
N VAL A 253 12.11 25.50 -15.19
CA VAL A 253 13.37 25.46 -15.94
C VAL A 253 13.11 25.44 -17.45
N VAL A 254 12.16 24.59 -17.91
CA VAL A 254 11.75 24.52 -19.31
C VAL A 254 11.34 25.91 -19.82
N LYS A 255 10.49 26.62 -19.05
CA LYS A 255 10.05 27.98 -19.36
C LYS A 255 11.18 29.00 -19.34
N SER A 256 12.08 28.92 -18.35
CA SER A 256 13.19 29.88 -18.21
C SER A 256 14.19 29.79 -19.36
N PHE A 257 14.33 28.63 -19.97
CA PHE A 257 15.26 28.39 -21.09
C PHE A 257 14.57 28.29 -22.46
N ASN A 258 13.24 28.50 -22.56
CA ASN A 258 12.43 28.43 -23.80
C ASN A 258 12.60 27.08 -24.53
N HIS A 259 12.55 25.96 -23.77
CA HIS A 259 12.71 24.61 -24.30
C HIS A 259 11.38 23.89 -24.59
N GLU A 260 10.23 24.59 -24.58
CA GLU A 260 8.89 23.99 -24.73
C GLU A 260 8.73 23.24 -26.06
N GLU A 261 9.23 23.81 -27.15
CA GLU A 261 9.11 23.20 -28.48
C GLU A 261 9.92 21.90 -28.57
N SER A 262 11.14 21.90 -28.02
CA SER A 262 11.99 20.69 -27.95
C SER A 262 11.38 19.59 -27.09
N ASP A 263 10.80 19.94 -25.93
CA ASP A 263 10.14 18.99 -25.04
C ASP A 263 8.85 18.44 -25.67
N GLN A 264 8.11 19.26 -26.42
CA GLN A 264 6.95 18.83 -27.17
C GLN A 264 7.33 17.83 -28.26
N GLU A 265 8.41 18.04 -29.01
CA GLU A 265 8.89 17.08 -30.00
C GLU A 265 9.25 15.71 -29.37
N VAL A 266 9.90 15.73 -28.21
CA VAL A 266 10.22 14.49 -27.48
C VAL A 266 8.94 13.78 -27.04
N PHE A 267 7.97 14.54 -26.49
CA PHE A 267 6.68 13.99 -26.09
C PHE A 267 5.93 13.36 -27.27
N GLU A 268 5.83 14.05 -28.41
CA GLU A 268 5.16 13.55 -29.61
C GLU A 268 5.79 12.25 -30.10
N LYS A 269 7.12 12.16 -30.12
CA LYS A 269 7.85 10.95 -30.51
C LYS A 269 7.58 9.75 -29.59
N GLU A 270 7.56 9.97 -28.27
CA GLU A 270 7.24 8.90 -27.33
C GLU A 270 5.76 8.52 -27.38
N ASN A 271 4.86 9.49 -27.56
CA ASN A 271 3.43 9.28 -27.75
C ASN A 271 3.11 8.47 -29.03
N GLU A 272 3.82 8.74 -30.13
CA GLU A 272 3.69 7.96 -31.36
C GLU A 272 4.13 6.50 -31.17
N LYS A 273 5.24 6.27 -30.44
CA LYS A 273 5.66 4.91 -30.07
C LYS A 273 4.59 4.20 -29.24
N LEU A 274 4.00 4.89 -28.27
CA LEU A 274 2.91 4.37 -27.45
C LEU A 274 1.69 4.03 -28.30
N TYR A 275 1.30 4.93 -29.21
CA TYR A 275 0.20 4.71 -30.14
C TYR A 275 0.41 3.44 -30.99
N HIS A 276 1.58 3.27 -31.60
CA HIS A 276 1.88 2.10 -32.43
C HIS A 276 1.93 0.81 -31.61
N ALA A 277 2.51 0.84 -30.40
CA ALA A 277 2.53 -0.32 -29.51
C ALA A 277 1.12 -0.67 -29.04
N GLY A 278 0.33 0.33 -28.63
CA GLY A 278 -1.04 0.18 -28.17
C GLY A 278 -1.96 -0.37 -29.25
N ARG A 279 -1.89 0.19 -30.47
CA ARG A 279 -2.67 -0.30 -31.62
C ARG A 279 -2.43 -1.77 -31.90
N LYS A 280 -1.16 -2.21 -31.91
CA LYS A 280 -0.80 -3.64 -32.12
C LYS A 280 -1.28 -4.51 -30.97
N ALA A 281 -1.10 -4.08 -29.73
CA ALA A 281 -1.53 -4.81 -28.54
C ALA A 281 -3.05 -5.01 -28.54
N GLN A 282 -3.81 -3.92 -28.76
CA GLN A 282 -5.26 -3.94 -28.80
C GLN A 282 -5.82 -4.77 -29.96
N PHE A 283 -5.25 -4.62 -31.18
CA PHE A 283 -5.69 -5.38 -32.34
C PHE A 283 -5.54 -6.90 -32.13
N ILE A 284 -4.37 -7.35 -31.68
CA ILE A 284 -4.12 -8.78 -31.46
C ILE A 284 -4.99 -9.31 -30.32
N SER A 285 -5.17 -8.54 -29.25
CA SER A 285 -6.03 -8.92 -28.14
C SER A 285 -7.50 -8.98 -28.55
N ALA A 286 -7.96 -8.01 -29.34
CA ALA A 286 -9.35 -7.93 -29.78
C ALA A 286 -9.80 -9.10 -30.66
N ILE A 287 -8.86 -9.80 -31.33
CA ILE A 287 -9.16 -10.98 -32.16
C ILE A 287 -9.61 -12.18 -31.31
N ILE A 288 -9.18 -12.26 -30.03
CA ILE A 288 -9.50 -13.41 -29.16
C ILE A 288 -11.01 -13.60 -29.03
N MET A 289 -11.75 -12.53 -28.70
CA MET A 289 -13.20 -12.64 -28.46
C MET A 289 -14.01 -13.06 -29.70
N PRO A 290 -13.80 -12.47 -30.90
CA PRO A 290 -14.45 -12.95 -32.12
C PRO A 290 -14.13 -14.42 -32.44
N LEU A 291 -12.88 -14.87 -32.28
CA LEU A 291 -12.52 -16.28 -32.50
C LEU A 291 -13.18 -17.21 -31.49
N MET A 292 -13.23 -16.82 -30.20
CA MET A 292 -13.92 -17.59 -29.17
C MET A 292 -15.42 -17.67 -29.44
N ASN A 293 -16.05 -16.57 -29.86
CA ASN A 293 -17.46 -16.56 -30.25
C ASN A 293 -17.72 -17.40 -31.50
N PHE A 294 -16.81 -17.38 -32.46
CA PHE A 294 -16.92 -18.21 -33.64
C PHE A 294 -16.89 -19.73 -33.30
N ILE A 295 -15.94 -20.15 -32.45
CA ILE A 295 -15.86 -21.54 -31.99
C ILE A 295 -17.13 -21.93 -31.22
N LYS A 296 -17.60 -21.06 -30.32
CA LYS A 296 -18.82 -21.27 -29.56
C LYS A 296 -20.03 -21.43 -30.49
N ASN A 297 -20.18 -20.55 -31.49
CA ASN A 297 -21.29 -20.59 -32.45
C ASN A 297 -21.20 -21.82 -33.37
N LEU A 298 -19.99 -22.27 -33.75
CA LEU A 298 -19.84 -23.55 -34.42
C LEU A 298 -20.37 -24.71 -33.58
N GLY A 299 -19.97 -24.78 -32.31
CA GLY A 299 -20.49 -25.76 -31.36
C GLY A 299 -22.02 -25.70 -31.24
N TYR A 300 -22.58 -24.49 -31.16
CA TYR A 300 -24.04 -24.26 -31.13
C TYR A 300 -24.72 -24.84 -32.39
N VAL A 301 -24.20 -24.57 -33.60
CA VAL A 301 -24.72 -25.08 -34.88
C VAL A 301 -24.70 -26.62 -34.90
N PHE A 302 -23.60 -27.24 -34.53
CA PHE A 302 -23.50 -28.71 -34.51
C PHE A 302 -24.47 -29.33 -33.51
N VAL A 303 -24.61 -28.73 -32.31
CA VAL A 303 -25.59 -29.18 -31.31
C VAL A 303 -27.03 -29.02 -31.84
N ALA A 304 -27.35 -27.87 -32.46
CA ALA A 304 -28.67 -27.63 -33.02
C ALA A 304 -29.02 -28.62 -34.14
N VAL A 305 -28.12 -28.87 -35.07
CA VAL A 305 -28.31 -29.81 -36.19
C VAL A 305 -28.49 -31.24 -35.68
N LEU A 306 -27.53 -31.75 -34.88
CA LEU A 306 -27.63 -33.12 -34.35
C LEU A 306 -28.75 -33.29 -33.35
N GLY A 307 -29.05 -32.25 -32.52
CA GLY A 307 -30.21 -32.22 -31.64
C GLY A 307 -31.51 -32.28 -32.44
N GLY A 308 -31.61 -31.48 -33.51
CA GLY A 308 -32.78 -31.49 -34.40
C GLY A 308 -33.00 -32.85 -35.08
N VAL A 309 -31.91 -33.52 -35.56
CA VAL A 309 -32.00 -34.88 -36.10
C VAL A 309 -32.50 -35.87 -35.04
N LYS A 310 -32.02 -35.77 -33.79
CA LYS A 310 -32.48 -36.64 -32.70
C LYS A 310 -33.95 -36.41 -32.37
N VAL A 311 -34.42 -35.15 -32.39
CA VAL A 311 -35.84 -34.84 -32.20
C VAL A 311 -36.68 -35.41 -33.34
N ALA A 312 -36.24 -35.26 -34.59
CA ALA A 312 -36.96 -35.82 -35.75
C ALA A 312 -37.08 -37.36 -35.69
N ASN A 313 -36.07 -38.01 -35.10
CA ASN A 313 -36.06 -39.46 -34.90
C ASN A 313 -36.77 -39.91 -33.59
N GLY A 314 -37.35 -39.00 -32.83
CA GLY A 314 -38.03 -39.33 -31.58
C GLY A 314 -37.13 -39.73 -30.41
N MET A 315 -35.79 -39.48 -30.53
CA MET A 315 -34.79 -39.87 -29.53
C MET A 315 -34.59 -38.79 -28.46
N MET A 316 -35.15 -37.60 -28.63
CA MET A 316 -34.99 -36.48 -27.74
C MET A 316 -36.17 -35.52 -27.89
N ASP A 317 -36.55 -34.82 -26.80
CA ASP A 317 -37.57 -33.77 -26.86
C ASP A 317 -36.95 -32.41 -27.33
N LEU A 318 -37.78 -31.59 -27.99
CA LEU A 318 -37.32 -30.26 -28.45
C LEU A 318 -36.85 -29.36 -27.30
N GLY A 319 -37.49 -29.46 -26.14
CA GLY A 319 -37.11 -28.75 -24.92
C GLY A 319 -35.74 -29.18 -24.39
N ASP A 320 -35.36 -30.45 -24.56
CA ASP A 320 -34.03 -30.93 -24.19
C ASP A 320 -32.93 -30.32 -25.09
N VAL A 321 -33.22 -30.14 -26.39
CA VAL A 321 -32.27 -29.44 -27.30
C VAL A 321 -32.13 -27.98 -26.88
N GLN A 322 -33.21 -27.29 -26.55
CA GLN A 322 -33.18 -25.91 -26.05
C GLN A 322 -32.35 -25.80 -24.75
N ALA A 323 -32.61 -26.69 -23.77
CA ALA A 323 -31.84 -26.73 -22.54
C ALA A 323 -30.36 -26.99 -22.80
N PHE A 324 -30.03 -27.89 -23.71
CA PHE A 324 -28.65 -28.22 -24.08
C PHE A 324 -27.93 -27.04 -24.72
N LEU A 325 -28.59 -26.28 -25.58
CA LEU A 325 -28.05 -25.06 -26.18
C LEU A 325 -27.73 -23.99 -25.13
N GLN A 326 -28.61 -23.85 -24.09
CA GLN A 326 -28.32 -22.98 -22.96
C GLN A 326 -27.12 -23.48 -22.13
N TYR A 327 -27.05 -24.79 -21.88
CA TYR A 327 -25.90 -25.39 -21.18
C TYR A 327 -24.57 -25.22 -21.95
N THR A 328 -24.59 -25.29 -23.27
CA THR A 328 -23.41 -25.05 -24.09
C THR A 328 -22.87 -23.63 -23.88
N ASN A 329 -23.75 -22.64 -23.73
CA ASN A 329 -23.38 -21.28 -23.39
C ASN A 329 -22.82 -21.16 -21.95
N GLN A 330 -23.49 -21.80 -20.98
CA GLN A 330 -23.10 -21.76 -19.56
C GLN A 330 -21.80 -22.55 -19.29
N PHE A 331 -21.45 -23.55 -20.11
CA PHE A 331 -20.28 -24.39 -19.96
C PHE A 331 -18.96 -23.66 -20.25
N SER A 332 -18.95 -22.79 -21.26
CA SER A 332 -17.73 -22.09 -21.68
C SER A 332 -17.34 -20.92 -20.77
N GLN A 333 -18.31 -20.31 -20.10
CA GLN A 333 -18.10 -19.11 -19.28
C GLN A 333 -17.22 -19.36 -18.04
N PRO A 334 -17.43 -20.42 -17.21
CA PRO A 334 -16.61 -20.71 -16.04
C PRO A 334 -15.13 -20.94 -16.38
N ILE A 335 -14.83 -21.54 -17.52
CA ILE A 335 -13.45 -21.80 -17.94
C ILE A 335 -12.66 -20.49 -18.09
N THR A 336 -13.26 -19.53 -18.79
CA THR A 336 -12.66 -18.19 -18.96
C THR A 336 -12.56 -17.43 -17.63
N GLN A 337 -13.57 -17.55 -16.78
CA GLN A 337 -13.59 -16.91 -15.46
C GLN A 337 -12.48 -17.47 -14.57
N ILE A 338 -12.33 -18.79 -14.46
CA ILE A 338 -11.27 -19.44 -13.66
C ILE A 338 -9.89 -19.01 -14.15
N ALA A 339 -9.67 -18.96 -15.47
CA ALA A 339 -8.39 -18.53 -16.04
C ALA A 339 -8.05 -17.07 -15.66
N ASN A 340 -9.02 -16.17 -15.69
CA ASN A 340 -8.84 -14.77 -15.27
C ASN A 340 -8.60 -14.65 -13.75
N LEU A 341 -9.34 -15.41 -12.96
CA LEU A 341 -9.23 -15.41 -11.50
C LEU A 341 -7.86 -15.90 -11.03
N MET A 342 -7.26 -16.87 -11.71
CA MET A 342 -5.93 -17.37 -11.35
C MET A 342 -4.84 -16.30 -11.39
N ASN A 343 -4.90 -15.37 -12.35
CA ASN A 343 -3.96 -14.25 -12.40
C ASN A 343 -4.16 -13.28 -11.22
N THR A 344 -5.42 -12.98 -10.90
CA THR A 344 -5.75 -12.09 -9.77
C THR A 344 -5.36 -12.73 -8.44
N ILE A 345 -5.62 -14.03 -8.27
CA ILE A 345 -5.22 -14.77 -7.06
C ILE A 345 -3.69 -14.75 -6.91
N GLN A 346 -2.92 -14.96 -7.99
CA GLN A 346 -1.46 -14.88 -7.92
C GLN A 346 -0.97 -13.48 -7.49
N ALA A 347 -1.54 -12.42 -8.05
CA ALA A 347 -1.21 -11.05 -7.66
C ALA A 347 -1.55 -10.77 -6.18
N THR A 348 -2.71 -11.23 -5.73
CA THR A 348 -3.13 -11.07 -4.32
C THR A 348 -2.26 -11.86 -3.36
N VAL A 349 -1.86 -13.08 -3.72
CA VAL A 349 -0.93 -13.87 -2.90
C VAL A 349 0.43 -13.17 -2.80
N ALA A 350 0.89 -12.50 -3.86
CA ALA A 350 2.10 -11.68 -3.80
C ALA A 350 1.92 -10.44 -2.89
N SER A 351 0.74 -9.78 -2.95
CA SER A 351 0.40 -8.70 -2.02
C SER A 351 0.35 -9.17 -0.56
N ALA A 352 -0.27 -10.33 -0.31
CA ALA A 352 -0.32 -10.93 1.01
C ALA A 352 1.08 -11.34 1.52
N GLU A 353 1.96 -11.81 0.65
CA GLU A 353 3.35 -12.13 0.99
C GLU A 353 4.10 -10.90 1.46
N ARG A 354 3.97 -9.74 0.77
CA ARG A 354 4.58 -8.47 1.19
C ARG A 354 4.04 -7.96 2.54
N VAL A 355 2.74 -8.09 2.77
CA VAL A 355 2.15 -7.75 4.08
C VAL A 355 2.68 -8.67 5.17
N PHE A 356 2.79 -9.97 4.89
CA PHE A 356 3.32 -10.93 5.86
C PHE A 356 4.82 -10.79 6.09
N GLU A 357 5.60 -10.29 5.13
CA GLU A 357 7.00 -9.92 5.34
C GLU A 357 7.11 -8.87 6.46
N VAL A 358 6.25 -7.83 6.44
CA VAL A 358 6.22 -6.82 7.52
C VAL A 358 5.79 -7.42 8.86
N LEU A 359 4.77 -8.30 8.87
CA LEU A 359 4.29 -8.94 10.09
C LEU A 359 5.30 -9.92 10.71
N ASP A 360 6.22 -10.46 9.89
CA ASP A 360 7.26 -11.38 10.31
C ASP A 360 8.59 -10.67 10.66
N GLU A 361 8.67 -9.33 10.48
CA GLU A 361 9.86 -8.55 10.83
C GLU A 361 10.14 -8.62 12.32
N GLU A 362 11.39 -8.52 12.72
CA GLU A 362 11.77 -8.51 14.13
C GLU A 362 11.22 -7.24 14.81
N GLU A 363 10.64 -7.42 15.99
CA GLU A 363 10.17 -6.30 16.82
C GLU A 363 11.33 -5.78 17.69
N MET A 364 11.26 -4.48 18.01
CA MET A 364 12.10 -3.97 19.09
C MET A 364 11.78 -4.76 20.37
N VAL A 365 12.83 -5.16 21.08
CA VAL A 365 12.67 -5.93 22.32
C VAL A 365 11.96 -5.04 23.34
N ASP A 366 10.87 -5.57 23.94
CA ASP A 366 10.24 -4.95 25.10
C ASP A 366 11.19 -5.10 26.30
N GLU A 367 11.55 -3.98 26.91
CA GLU A 367 12.51 -3.91 27.97
C GLU A 367 11.82 -3.73 29.31
N PRO A 368 12.40 -4.30 30.39
CA PRO A 368 11.84 -4.11 31.71
C PRO A 368 11.88 -2.62 32.10
N SER A 369 10.76 -2.08 32.54
CA SER A 369 10.63 -0.75 33.11
C SER A 369 10.91 -0.78 34.61
N GLY A 370 11.39 0.32 35.16
CA GLY A 370 11.41 0.57 36.60
C GLY A 370 12.76 0.46 37.29
N VAL A 371 13.87 0.66 36.59
CA VAL A 371 15.16 0.94 37.24
C VAL A 371 15.13 2.40 37.68
N PRO A 372 15.28 2.74 38.98
CA PRO A 372 15.34 4.12 39.42
C PRO A 372 16.56 4.80 38.80
N VAL A 373 16.36 5.94 38.15
CA VAL A 373 17.47 6.77 37.68
C VAL A 373 18.14 7.38 38.91
N GLU A 374 19.42 7.05 39.14
CA GLU A 374 20.17 7.58 40.28
C GLU A 374 20.63 9.02 39.98
N THR A 375 20.14 9.98 40.77
CA THR A 375 20.44 11.40 40.58
C THR A 375 21.84 11.81 41.07
N ASP A 376 22.65 10.93 41.62
CA ASP A 376 23.98 11.21 42.16
C ASP A 376 25.14 10.99 41.16
N SER A 377 24.85 10.74 39.88
CA SER A 377 25.87 10.64 38.85
C SER A 377 26.54 12.00 38.59
N PRO A 378 27.87 12.07 38.49
CA PRO A 378 28.55 13.31 38.12
C PRO A 378 28.30 13.73 36.66
N TYR A 379 27.75 12.83 35.85
CA TYR A 379 27.46 13.04 34.45
C TYR A 379 25.99 12.79 34.14
N ARG A 380 25.35 13.68 33.40
CA ARG A 380 23.99 13.51 32.85
C ARG A 380 23.97 12.44 31.78
N VAL A 381 24.94 12.49 30.87
CA VAL A 381 25.12 11.51 29.80
C VAL A 381 26.58 11.08 29.73
N SER A 382 26.83 9.77 29.61
CA SER A 382 28.17 9.23 29.37
C SER A 382 28.17 8.13 28.29
N PHE A 383 29.17 8.19 27.45
CA PHE A 383 29.52 7.17 26.47
C PHE A 383 30.81 6.50 26.91
N GLU A 384 30.78 5.20 27.12
CA GLU A 384 31.96 4.44 27.60
C GLU A 384 32.28 3.34 26.59
N HIS A 385 33.39 3.49 25.86
CA HIS A 385 33.87 2.53 24.87
C HIS A 385 32.82 2.11 23.84
N VAL A 386 32.00 3.03 23.36
CA VAL A 386 30.90 2.74 22.46
C VAL A 386 31.40 2.42 21.07
N ALA A 387 30.98 1.25 20.56
CA ALA A 387 31.15 0.86 19.19
C ALA A 387 29.77 0.71 18.50
N PHE A 388 29.65 1.26 17.29
CA PHE A 388 28.41 1.20 16.53
C PHE A 388 28.66 1.22 15.02
N GLY A 389 27.81 0.55 14.27
CA GLY A 389 27.70 0.63 12.81
C GLY A 389 26.32 0.23 12.34
N TYR A 390 25.81 0.90 11.29
CA TYR A 390 24.54 0.56 10.66
C TYR A 390 24.52 -0.82 9.98
N SER A 391 25.70 -1.40 9.80
CA SER A 391 25.91 -2.78 9.35
C SER A 391 26.91 -3.45 10.28
N PRO A 392 26.67 -4.70 10.71
CA PRO A 392 27.59 -5.45 11.58
C PRO A 392 29.01 -5.57 11.01
N GLU A 393 29.14 -5.50 9.67
CA GLU A 393 30.41 -5.67 8.96
C GLU A 393 31.23 -4.37 8.91
N LYS A 394 30.59 -3.20 9.17
CA LYS A 394 31.24 -1.89 9.03
C LYS A 394 30.91 -0.98 10.21
N LEU A 395 31.79 -0.98 11.22
CA LEU A 395 31.69 -0.05 12.33
C LEU A 395 31.99 1.38 11.85
N LEU A 396 31.11 2.31 12.21
CA LEU A 396 31.30 3.75 12.06
C LEU A 396 32.04 4.31 13.27
N MET A 397 31.55 4.00 14.48
CA MET A 397 32.19 4.34 15.75
C MET A 397 32.87 3.08 16.29
N LYS A 398 34.14 3.19 16.69
CA LYS A 398 34.97 2.04 17.15
C LYS A 398 35.22 2.05 18.64
N ASP A 399 35.46 3.21 19.21
CA ASP A 399 35.76 3.44 20.64
C ASP A 399 35.39 4.89 20.97
N PHE A 400 34.07 5.17 21.04
CA PHE A 400 33.58 6.52 21.30
C PHE A 400 33.42 6.74 22.80
N ASN A 401 34.05 7.77 23.34
CA ASN A 401 34.06 8.11 24.76
C ASN A 401 33.69 9.59 24.93
N LEU A 402 32.66 9.89 25.76
CA LEU A 402 32.21 11.25 26.04
C LEU A 402 31.53 11.29 27.41
N ASN A 403 31.83 12.32 28.20
CA ASN A 403 31.15 12.58 29.47
C ASN A 403 30.58 14.01 29.48
N VAL A 404 29.29 14.15 29.75
CA VAL A 404 28.57 15.43 29.75
C VAL A 404 27.97 15.66 31.11
N LYS A 405 28.23 16.82 31.73
CA LYS A 405 27.73 17.19 33.05
C LYS A 405 26.28 17.71 32.95
N PRO A 406 25.52 17.66 34.05
CA PRO A 406 24.23 18.33 34.12
C PRO A 406 24.34 19.83 33.81
N GLY A 407 23.49 20.34 32.92
CA GLY A 407 23.46 21.74 32.50
C GLY A 407 24.55 22.15 31.49
N GLU A 408 25.39 21.24 31.02
CA GLU A 408 26.44 21.50 30.06
C GLU A 408 25.90 21.54 28.63
N MET A 409 26.32 22.52 27.83
CA MET A 409 26.02 22.63 26.41
C MET A 409 27.20 22.07 25.59
N VAL A 410 26.95 20.99 24.87
CA VAL A 410 27.89 20.32 23.99
C VAL A 410 27.61 20.64 22.52
N ALA A 411 28.51 21.35 21.86
CA ALA A 411 28.45 21.57 20.42
C ALA A 411 29.12 20.42 19.66
N ILE A 412 28.44 19.85 18.67
CA ILE A 412 28.93 18.78 17.82
C ILE A 412 29.29 19.36 16.46
N VAL A 413 30.59 19.32 16.11
CA VAL A 413 31.13 19.92 14.89
C VAL A 413 31.85 18.86 14.08
N GLY A 414 31.81 18.96 12.76
CA GLY A 414 32.53 18.04 11.86
C GLY A 414 31.97 18.05 10.45
N PRO A 415 32.70 17.52 9.47
CA PRO A 415 32.26 17.45 8.07
C PRO A 415 31.02 16.55 7.91
N THR A 416 30.39 16.64 6.73
CA THR A 416 29.30 15.72 6.38
C THR A 416 29.77 14.27 6.40
N GLY A 417 29.03 13.38 7.04
CA GLY A 417 29.42 11.98 7.21
C GLY A 417 30.35 11.69 8.41
N ALA A 418 30.66 12.68 9.24
CA ALA A 418 31.49 12.50 10.45
C ALA A 418 30.84 11.64 11.54
N GLY A 419 29.50 11.39 11.47
CA GLY A 419 28.77 10.62 12.46
C GLY A 419 27.92 11.45 13.44
N LYS A 420 27.73 12.76 13.20
CA LYS A 420 26.95 13.66 14.07
C LYS A 420 25.51 13.18 14.29
N THR A 421 24.78 12.90 13.21
CA THR A 421 23.41 12.37 13.28
C THR A 421 23.36 10.97 13.93
N THR A 422 24.43 10.17 13.73
CA THR A 422 24.53 8.86 14.38
C THR A 422 24.62 9.00 15.89
N LEU A 423 25.40 9.96 16.40
CA LEU A 423 25.50 10.23 17.84
C LEU A 423 24.13 10.58 18.44
N ILE A 424 23.35 11.43 17.75
CA ILE A 424 21.99 11.80 18.15
C ILE A 424 21.08 10.57 18.17
N ASN A 425 21.10 9.74 17.12
CA ASN A 425 20.28 8.52 17.05
C ASN A 425 20.60 7.53 18.16
N LEU A 426 21.84 7.49 18.63
CA LEU A 426 22.26 6.66 19.75
C LEU A 426 21.83 7.23 21.10
N LEU A 427 21.81 8.54 21.28
CA LEU A 427 21.33 9.21 22.49
C LEU A 427 19.86 8.86 22.80
N GLU A 428 18.99 8.91 21.78
CA GLU A 428 17.57 8.59 21.91
C GLU A 428 17.28 7.08 21.73
N ARG A 429 18.32 6.28 21.61
CA ARG A 429 18.23 4.83 21.40
C ARG A 429 17.31 4.44 20.25
N PHE A 430 17.45 5.15 19.10
CA PHE A 430 16.85 4.71 17.84
C PHE A 430 17.55 3.47 17.28
N TYR A 431 18.81 3.31 17.64
CA TYR A 431 19.66 2.15 17.35
C TYR A 431 20.33 1.66 18.62
N ASP A 432 20.47 0.36 18.74
CA ASP A 432 21.24 -0.26 19.83
C ASP A 432 22.73 -0.33 19.45
N ILE A 433 23.61 -0.10 20.41
CA ILE A 433 25.07 -0.14 20.23
C ILE A 433 25.58 -1.57 20.05
N SER A 434 26.70 -1.72 19.34
CA SER A 434 27.36 -3.03 19.15
C SER A 434 28.16 -3.47 20.37
N SER A 435 28.81 -2.53 21.07
CA SER A 435 29.54 -2.78 22.33
C SER A 435 29.72 -1.46 23.09
N GLY A 436 30.17 -1.56 24.35
CA GLY A 436 30.28 -0.44 25.27
C GLY A 436 28.99 -0.16 26.03
N SER A 437 28.87 1.04 26.61
CA SER A 437 27.66 1.48 27.30
C SER A 437 27.38 2.96 27.06
N ILE A 438 26.10 3.32 26.97
CA ILE A 438 25.60 4.69 27.02
C ILE A 438 24.78 4.79 28.29
N LYS A 439 25.09 5.77 29.14
CA LYS A 439 24.41 5.93 30.43
C LYS A 439 23.71 7.29 30.48
N TYR A 440 22.52 7.30 31.07
CA TYR A 440 21.78 8.49 31.47
C TYR A 440 21.69 8.52 32.99
N ASP A 441 22.20 9.58 33.63
CA ASP A 441 22.31 9.70 35.09
C ASP A 441 22.88 8.44 35.77
N GLY A 442 23.94 7.85 35.18
CA GLY A 442 24.62 6.66 35.69
C GLY A 442 23.98 5.32 35.33
N VAL A 443 22.76 5.29 34.84
CA VAL A 443 22.04 4.06 34.43
C VAL A 443 22.27 3.79 32.95
N ASP A 444 22.59 2.54 32.60
CA ASP A 444 22.72 2.14 31.19
C ASP A 444 21.37 2.29 30.47
N THR A 445 21.38 2.93 29.30
CA THR A 445 20.15 3.17 28.51
C THR A 445 19.45 1.87 28.12
N ARG A 446 20.12 0.72 28.18
CA ARG A 446 19.53 -0.60 27.91
C ARG A 446 18.74 -1.15 29.09
N ASP A 447 18.98 -0.63 30.29
CA ASP A 447 18.25 -1.00 31.50
C ASP A 447 16.97 -0.15 31.72
N LEU A 448 16.80 0.93 30.93
CA LEU A 448 15.59 1.75 30.86
C LEU A 448 14.73 1.31 29.68
N SER A 449 13.41 1.43 29.81
CA SER A 449 12.55 1.34 28.63
C SER A 449 12.81 2.53 27.70
N ARG A 450 12.59 2.36 26.37
CA ARG A 450 12.73 3.46 25.43
C ARG A 450 11.78 4.62 25.72
N GLU A 451 10.61 4.33 26.25
CA GLU A 451 9.63 5.31 26.66
C GLU A 451 10.14 6.15 27.84
N GLU A 452 10.64 5.48 28.91
CA GLU A 452 11.23 6.16 30.07
C GLU A 452 12.45 6.99 29.66
N LEU A 453 13.36 6.43 28.86
CA LEU A 453 14.55 7.17 28.38
C LEU A 453 14.13 8.41 27.61
N ARG A 454 13.26 8.27 26.60
CA ARG A 454 12.84 9.37 25.72
C ARG A 454 12.00 10.43 26.41
N ALA A 455 11.35 10.12 27.53
CA ALA A 455 10.67 11.11 28.34
C ALA A 455 11.61 12.18 28.89
N HIS A 456 12.91 11.87 29.05
CA HIS A 456 13.95 12.81 29.49
C HIS A 456 14.59 13.60 28.35
N PHE A 457 14.32 13.22 27.09
CA PHE A 457 14.90 13.84 25.91
C PHE A 457 13.85 14.60 25.10
N SER A 458 14.26 15.65 24.42
CA SER A 458 13.46 16.24 23.35
C SER A 458 14.38 16.70 22.22
N MET A 459 13.92 16.52 21.00
CA MET A 459 14.68 16.89 19.81
C MET A 459 13.95 17.95 18.98
N VAL A 460 14.71 18.95 18.55
CA VAL A 460 14.30 19.90 17.51
C VAL A 460 15.05 19.54 16.23
N PHE A 461 14.30 18.98 15.28
CA PHE A 461 14.86 18.53 14.00
C PHE A 461 15.13 19.70 13.04
N GLN A 462 16.11 19.49 12.14
CA GLN A 462 16.38 20.37 11.00
C GLN A 462 15.16 20.48 10.08
N ASP A 463 14.60 19.32 9.69
CA ASP A 463 13.38 19.25 8.91
C ASP A 463 12.17 19.30 9.83
N THR A 464 11.48 20.46 9.81
CA THR A 464 10.31 20.69 10.63
C THR A 464 9.11 19.91 10.13
N TRP A 465 8.68 18.90 10.88
CA TRP A 465 7.47 18.16 10.56
C TRP A 465 6.30 18.59 11.45
N LEU A 466 5.16 18.94 10.82
CA LEU A 466 3.90 19.26 11.46
C LEU A 466 2.80 18.39 10.83
N PHE A 467 1.90 17.87 11.67
CA PHE A 467 0.77 17.11 11.15
C PHE A 467 -0.41 18.02 10.81
N THR A 468 -1.29 17.53 9.94
CA THR A 468 -2.56 18.18 9.62
C THR A 468 -3.42 18.23 10.87
N GLY A 469 -3.65 19.45 11.38
CA GLY A 469 -4.35 19.71 12.62
C GLY A 469 -4.22 21.17 12.99
N SER A 470 -4.77 21.58 14.14
CA SER A 470 -4.63 22.96 14.59
C SER A 470 -3.19 23.27 15.04
N ILE A 471 -2.83 24.55 15.06
CA ILE A 471 -1.56 25.00 15.66
C ILE A 471 -1.51 24.59 17.14
N TYR A 472 -2.64 24.66 17.83
CA TYR A 472 -2.77 24.20 19.21
C TYR A 472 -2.39 22.73 19.35
N ASP A 473 -3.00 21.84 18.56
CA ASP A 473 -2.74 20.38 18.59
C ASP A 473 -1.27 20.08 18.28
N ASN A 474 -0.69 20.81 17.33
CA ASN A 474 0.71 20.65 16.97
C ASN A 474 1.66 21.03 18.10
N ILE A 475 1.35 22.01 18.95
CA ILE A 475 2.14 22.35 20.13
C ILE A 475 1.86 21.36 21.25
N HIS A 476 0.59 21.04 21.51
CA HIS A 476 0.14 20.12 22.56
C HIS A 476 0.74 18.72 22.43
N TYR A 477 1.09 18.32 21.19
CA TYR A 477 1.81 17.08 20.91
C TYR A 477 3.11 16.89 21.70
N GLY A 478 3.73 17.98 22.20
CA GLY A 478 4.91 17.91 23.07
C GLY A 478 4.61 17.33 24.47
N ASN A 479 3.38 17.46 24.95
CA ASN A 479 2.93 16.86 26.20
C ASN A 479 1.39 16.80 26.24
N ASP A 480 0.83 15.61 26.04
CA ASP A 480 -0.62 15.35 25.98
C ASP A 480 -1.36 15.61 27.32
N GLN A 481 -0.63 15.76 28.42
CA GLN A 481 -1.21 16.05 29.75
C GLN A 481 -1.20 17.54 30.06
N ALA A 482 -0.62 18.37 29.18
CA ALA A 482 -0.48 19.81 29.45
C ALA A 482 -1.82 20.54 29.34
N SER A 483 -2.01 21.50 30.26
CA SER A 483 -3.16 22.40 30.22
C SER A 483 -3.05 23.42 29.08
N GLU A 484 -4.18 24.01 28.67
CA GLU A 484 -4.21 25.07 27.65
C GLU A 484 -3.30 26.26 28.05
N GLU A 485 -3.25 26.60 29.32
CA GLU A 485 -2.38 27.67 29.83
C GLU A 485 -0.88 27.34 29.64
N GLU A 486 -0.50 26.08 29.78
CA GLU A 486 0.87 25.61 29.56
C GLU A 486 1.23 25.63 28.08
N VAL A 487 0.33 25.19 27.19
CA VAL A 487 0.49 25.31 25.75
C VAL A 487 0.70 26.76 25.32
N ILE A 488 -0.13 27.69 25.82
CA ILE A 488 0.01 29.12 25.50
C ILE A 488 1.31 29.69 26.08
N ARG A 489 1.75 29.25 27.26
CA ARG A 489 3.04 29.68 27.85
C ARG A 489 4.22 29.21 26.98
N ALA A 490 4.22 27.96 26.53
CA ALA A 490 5.21 27.42 25.64
C ALA A 490 5.23 28.17 24.30
N ALA A 491 4.06 28.44 23.72
CA ALA A 491 3.90 29.20 22.50
C ALA A 491 4.46 30.64 22.61
N LYS A 492 4.24 31.30 23.74
CA LYS A 492 4.82 32.64 24.03
C LYS A 492 6.33 32.57 24.20
N ALA A 493 6.83 31.55 24.90
CA ALA A 493 8.26 31.36 25.09
C ALA A 493 9.00 31.16 23.75
N ALA A 494 8.36 30.51 22.79
CA ALA A 494 8.87 30.27 21.44
C ALA A 494 8.46 31.36 20.42
N HIS A 495 7.91 32.49 20.79
CA HIS A 495 7.43 33.55 19.89
C HIS A 495 6.36 33.10 18.87
N VAL A 496 5.65 32.00 19.11
CA VAL A 496 4.55 31.50 18.27
C VAL A 496 3.32 32.38 18.45
N ASP A 497 3.02 32.85 19.70
CA ASP A 497 1.88 33.69 20.03
C ASP A 497 1.84 34.99 19.21
N ASP A 498 3.00 35.55 18.86
CA ASP A 498 3.14 36.80 18.12
C ASP A 498 2.53 36.76 16.71
N PHE A 499 2.63 35.65 16.03
CA PHE A 499 2.04 35.50 14.71
C PHE A 499 0.68 34.83 14.74
N VAL A 500 0.45 33.88 15.66
CA VAL A 500 -0.82 33.14 15.75
C VAL A 500 -1.98 34.08 16.03
N ARG A 501 -1.80 35.10 16.89
CA ARG A 501 -2.83 36.12 17.17
C ARG A 501 -3.23 36.95 15.95
N LYS A 502 -2.45 36.96 14.89
CA LYS A 502 -2.73 37.67 13.64
C LYS A 502 -3.51 36.82 12.64
N LEU A 503 -3.61 35.51 12.90
CA LEU A 503 -4.39 34.58 12.07
C LEU A 503 -5.89 34.71 12.45
N PRO A 504 -6.79 34.55 11.47
CA PRO A 504 -8.24 34.69 11.71
C PRO A 504 -8.77 33.73 12.78
N GLU A 505 -8.26 32.52 12.87
CA GLU A 505 -8.70 31.46 13.78
C GLU A 505 -7.72 31.27 14.95
N GLY A 506 -6.67 32.11 15.05
CA GLY A 506 -5.67 32.03 16.11
C GLY A 506 -5.05 30.62 16.23
N TYR A 507 -5.01 30.10 17.46
CA TYR A 507 -4.48 28.77 17.75
C TYR A 507 -5.26 27.62 17.10
N GLN A 508 -6.53 27.83 16.71
CA GLN A 508 -7.36 26.84 16.02
C GLN A 508 -7.14 26.82 14.51
N THR A 509 -6.24 27.64 13.98
CA THR A 509 -5.88 27.62 12.56
C THR A 509 -5.37 26.24 12.17
N ILE A 510 -6.05 25.62 11.19
CA ILE A 510 -5.70 24.30 10.68
C ILE A 510 -4.50 24.39 9.75
N LEU A 511 -3.47 23.61 10.00
CA LEU A 511 -2.35 23.41 9.11
C LEU A 511 -2.71 22.37 8.07
N ASN A 512 -2.37 22.62 6.80
CA ASN A 512 -2.53 21.65 5.72
C ASN A 512 -1.43 20.57 5.78
N GLU A 513 -1.52 19.55 4.92
CA GLU A 513 -0.65 18.36 4.91
C GLU A 513 0.86 18.69 4.89
N GLU A 514 1.25 19.78 4.20
CA GLU A 514 2.65 20.24 4.15
C GLU A 514 2.91 21.46 5.04
N ALA A 515 1.93 21.90 5.81
CA ALA A 515 1.95 23.16 6.56
C ALA A 515 2.40 24.36 5.69
N SER A 516 2.06 24.32 4.37
CA SER A 516 2.47 25.35 3.39
C SER A 516 1.68 26.67 3.56
N ASN A 517 0.64 26.67 4.38
CA ASN A 517 -0.14 27.86 4.74
C ASN A 517 0.53 28.74 5.82
N ILE A 518 1.69 28.33 6.33
CA ILE A 518 2.57 29.13 7.21
C ILE A 518 4.01 29.10 6.69
N SER A 519 4.83 30.11 7.08
CA SER A 519 6.22 30.17 6.63
C SER A 519 7.10 29.10 7.30
N GLN A 520 8.25 28.81 6.69
CA GLN A 520 9.21 27.84 7.22
C GLN A 520 9.69 28.23 8.63
N GLY A 521 9.97 29.51 8.87
CA GLY A 521 10.36 29.99 10.19
C GLY A 521 9.22 29.84 11.22
N GLN A 522 7.96 30.07 10.84
CA GLN A 522 6.81 29.84 11.72
C GLN A 522 6.67 28.35 12.06
N ARG A 523 6.90 27.44 11.12
CA ARG A 523 6.94 26.00 11.38
C ARG A 523 8.00 25.66 12.43
N GLN A 524 9.20 26.22 12.28
CA GLN A 524 10.29 26.00 13.23
C GLN A 524 9.98 26.52 14.62
N LEU A 525 9.36 27.71 14.76
CA LEU A 525 8.91 28.22 16.06
C LEU A 525 7.89 27.28 16.73
N ILE A 526 6.97 26.64 15.97
CA ILE A 526 6.02 25.66 16.50
C ILE A 526 6.76 24.41 17.04
N THR A 527 7.77 23.91 16.32
CA THR A 527 8.56 22.76 16.82
C THR A 527 9.39 23.10 18.06
N ILE A 528 9.89 24.34 18.16
CA ILE A 528 10.53 24.84 19.39
C ILE A 528 9.51 24.93 20.53
N ALA A 529 8.27 25.36 20.27
CA ALA A 529 7.20 25.40 21.28
C ALA A 529 6.87 23.99 21.81
N ARG A 530 6.91 22.95 20.96
CA ARG A 530 6.80 21.54 21.41
C ARG A 530 7.87 21.19 22.44
N ALA A 531 9.12 21.55 22.16
CA ALA A 531 10.24 21.28 23.05
C ALA A 531 10.13 22.06 24.37
N PHE A 532 9.63 23.30 24.35
CA PHE A 532 9.30 24.06 25.59
C PHE A 532 8.23 23.35 26.42
N LEU A 533 7.20 22.83 25.77
CA LEU A 533 6.09 22.15 26.44
C LEU A 533 6.51 20.79 27.01
N ALA A 534 7.35 20.05 26.28
CA ALA A 534 7.91 18.78 26.74
C ALA A 534 8.81 18.94 27.98
N ASN A 535 9.49 20.07 28.11
CA ASN A 535 10.38 20.43 29.23
C ASN A 535 11.39 19.33 29.61
N PRO A 536 12.23 18.88 28.67
CA PRO A 536 13.13 17.75 28.87
C PRO A 536 14.34 18.09 29.74
N ASP A 537 14.99 17.08 30.30
CA ASP A 537 16.29 17.19 31.01
C ASP A 537 17.46 17.36 30.04
N VAL A 538 17.37 16.71 28.87
CA VAL A 538 18.37 16.74 27.80
C VAL A 538 17.71 17.20 26.52
N LEU A 539 18.28 18.24 25.91
CA LEU A 539 17.82 18.81 24.65
C LEU A 539 18.76 18.46 23.52
N ILE A 540 18.22 18.04 22.41
CA ILE A 540 18.97 17.78 21.19
C ILE A 540 18.51 18.76 20.11
N LEU A 541 19.44 19.52 19.55
CA LEU A 541 19.18 20.50 18.50
C LEU A 541 19.97 20.15 17.25
N ASP A 542 19.26 19.94 16.14
CA ASP A 542 19.86 19.83 14.82
C ASP A 542 19.64 21.15 14.08
N GLU A 543 20.67 22.03 14.09
CA GLU A 543 20.55 23.42 13.67
C GLU A 543 20.81 23.58 12.18
N ALA A 544 19.75 23.79 11.36
CA ALA A 544 19.88 24.34 10.02
C ALA A 544 18.72 25.29 9.69
N THR A 545 19.05 26.57 9.55
CA THR A 545 18.07 27.64 9.26
C THR A 545 18.29 28.27 7.88
N SER A 546 18.67 27.51 6.90
CA SER A 546 19.17 27.98 5.60
C SER A 546 18.14 28.66 4.66
N SER A 547 16.89 28.92 5.10
CA SER A 547 15.86 29.46 4.21
C SER A 547 14.80 30.33 4.94
N VAL A 548 15.21 31.03 5.98
CA VAL A 548 14.33 31.86 6.81
C VAL A 548 14.71 33.33 6.66
N ASP A 549 13.74 34.24 6.66
CA ASP A 549 14.00 35.67 6.66
C ASP A 549 14.71 36.13 7.95
N THR A 550 15.52 37.17 7.89
CA THR A 550 16.37 37.66 8.97
C THR A 550 15.60 38.00 10.24
N ARG A 551 14.36 38.50 10.12
CA ARG A 551 13.57 38.87 11.29
C ARG A 551 13.08 37.63 12.04
N THR A 552 12.59 36.66 11.33
CA THR A 552 12.14 35.38 11.93
C THR A 552 13.33 34.60 12.46
N GLU A 553 14.49 34.68 11.81
CA GLU A 553 15.74 34.09 12.26
C GLU A 553 16.15 34.60 13.67
N ILE A 554 16.07 35.91 13.91
CA ILE A 554 16.34 36.50 15.23
C ILE A 554 15.38 35.95 16.30
N LEU A 555 14.10 35.77 15.97
CA LEU A 555 13.13 35.19 16.89
C LEU A 555 13.42 33.71 17.18
N ILE A 556 13.78 32.94 16.16
CA ILE A 556 14.19 31.54 16.32
C ILE A 556 15.41 31.45 17.25
N GLN A 557 16.43 32.27 17.00
CA GLN A 557 17.65 32.29 17.82
C GLN A 557 17.34 32.66 19.28
N ALA A 558 16.49 33.68 19.49
CA ALA A 558 16.09 34.08 20.84
C ALA A 558 15.31 32.95 21.55
N ALA A 559 14.41 32.28 20.84
CA ALA A 559 13.68 31.12 21.37
C ALA A 559 14.63 29.94 21.69
N MET A 560 15.59 29.65 20.81
CA MET A 560 16.58 28.59 21.00
C MET A 560 17.47 28.87 22.21
N ASN A 561 18.04 30.07 22.31
CA ASN A 561 18.89 30.45 23.44
C ASN A 561 18.12 30.33 24.79
N ARG A 562 16.87 30.77 24.81
CA ARG A 562 16.01 30.59 26.00
C ARG A 562 15.70 29.12 26.29
N LEU A 563 15.55 28.28 25.27
CA LEU A 563 15.30 26.85 25.43
C LEU A 563 16.52 26.12 26.00
N LEU A 564 17.74 26.58 25.68
CA LEU A 564 19.01 26.03 26.14
C LEU A 564 19.36 26.41 27.60
N GLU A 565 18.78 27.50 28.15
CA GLU A 565 19.08 27.95 29.51
C GLU A 565 18.87 26.87 30.57
N ASN A 566 19.90 26.60 31.37
CA ASN A 566 19.90 25.65 32.50
C ASN A 566 19.54 24.18 32.11
N ARG A 567 19.84 23.76 30.87
CA ARG A 567 19.59 22.40 30.42
C ARG A 567 20.84 21.77 29.84
N THR A 568 20.97 20.46 30.03
CA THR A 568 21.99 19.71 29.30
C THR A 568 21.59 19.65 27.82
N SER A 569 22.50 20.03 26.92
CA SER A 569 22.13 20.13 25.51
C SER A 569 23.22 19.64 24.58
N PHE A 570 22.78 18.95 23.53
CA PHE A 570 23.61 18.55 22.40
C PHE A 570 23.18 19.34 21.16
N VAL A 571 24.08 20.12 20.58
CA VAL A 571 23.77 20.98 19.46
C VAL A 571 24.64 20.61 18.27
N VAL A 572 24.04 20.14 17.18
CA VAL A 572 24.73 20.02 15.90
C VAL A 572 24.86 21.41 15.31
N ALA A 573 26.01 22.03 15.56
CA ALA A 573 26.20 23.43 15.28
C ALA A 573 26.58 23.68 13.81
N HIS A 574 25.76 24.46 13.14
CA HIS A 574 26.01 25.03 11.81
C HIS A 574 26.18 26.56 11.86
N ARG A 575 26.14 27.16 13.06
CA ARG A 575 26.27 28.60 13.29
C ARG A 575 27.45 28.92 14.19
N LEU A 576 28.09 30.01 13.86
CA LEU A 576 29.28 30.51 14.59
C LEU A 576 28.96 30.84 16.06
N SER A 577 27.83 31.52 16.31
CA SER A 577 27.41 31.92 17.66
C SER A 577 27.21 30.71 18.57
N THR A 578 26.50 29.71 18.11
CA THR A 578 26.22 28.48 18.89
C THR A 578 27.50 27.71 19.24
N ILE A 579 28.47 27.69 18.32
CA ILE A 579 29.76 27.02 18.56
C ILE A 579 30.56 27.76 19.62
N ARG A 580 30.61 29.10 19.57
CA ARG A 580 31.40 29.92 20.51
C ARG A 580 30.85 29.90 21.93
N ASP A 581 29.54 29.83 22.08
CA ASP A 581 28.86 29.88 23.36
C ASP A 581 28.75 28.50 24.05
N ALA A 582 29.24 27.43 23.42
CA ALA A 582 29.20 26.07 23.97
C ALA A 582 30.28 25.90 25.09
N ASP A 583 29.87 25.19 26.16
CA ASP A 583 30.77 24.84 27.26
C ASP A 583 31.86 23.85 26.79
N THR A 584 31.43 22.89 25.94
CA THR A 584 32.35 21.90 25.33
C THR A 584 32.03 21.74 23.85
N ILE A 585 33.05 21.78 23.03
CA ILE A 585 32.97 21.46 21.60
C ILE A 585 33.60 20.09 21.39
N ILE A 586 32.88 19.19 20.76
CA ILE A 586 33.40 17.92 20.27
C ILE A 586 33.52 17.96 18.75
N VAL A 587 34.72 17.73 18.27
CA VAL A 587 35.04 17.72 16.83
C VAL A 587 35.06 16.28 16.36
N MET A 588 34.17 15.94 15.47
CA MET A 588 34.02 14.56 14.96
C MET A 588 34.58 14.40 13.56
N ALA A 589 35.32 13.33 13.34
CA ALA A 589 35.73 12.85 12.03
C ALA A 589 35.68 11.32 11.99
N GLU A 590 35.16 10.77 10.90
CA GLU A 590 35.08 9.30 10.67
C GLU A 590 34.53 8.49 11.88
N GLY A 591 33.50 9.01 12.56
CA GLY A 591 32.88 8.38 13.71
C GLY A 591 33.64 8.44 15.02
N SER A 592 34.70 9.21 15.09
CA SER A 592 35.55 9.39 16.30
C SER A 592 35.63 10.86 16.70
N ILE A 593 35.82 11.12 17.99
CA ILE A 593 36.16 12.44 18.49
C ILE A 593 37.67 12.67 18.24
N VAL A 594 38.00 13.68 17.46
CA VAL A 594 39.39 14.02 17.13
C VAL A 594 39.92 15.13 18.03
N GLU A 595 39.06 16.07 18.45
CA GLU A 595 39.39 17.16 19.35
C GLU A 595 38.25 17.46 20.30
N THR A 596 38.54 17.86 21.51
CA THR A 596 37.58 18.33 22.51
C THR A 596 38.15 19.53 23.28
N GLY A 597 37.33 20.51 23.56
CA GLY A 597 37.71 21.71 24.34
C GLY A 597 36.74 22.85 24.11
N THR A 598 37.04 24.03 24.67
CA THR A 598 36.31 25.27 24.40
C THR A 598 36.76 25.88 23.07
N HIS A 599 36.01 26.86 22.56
CA HIS A 599 36.37 27.56 21.31
C HIS A 599 37.81 28.12 21.34
N ASP A 600 38.16 28.84 22.39
CA ASP A 600 39.44 29.49 22.51
C ASP A 600 40.61 28.47 22.61
N GLU A 601 40.40 27.38 23.35
CA GLU A 601 41.38 26.30 23.46
C GLU A 601 41.64 25.63 22.11
N LEU A 602 40.58 25.31 21.36
CA LEU A 602 40.68 24.63 20.08
C LEU A 602 41.26 25.54 18.98
N MET A 603 40.92 26.82 18.99
CA MET A 603 41.53 27.81 18.08
C MET A 603 43.03 27.97 18.36
N THR A 604 43.43 27.97 19.66
CA THR A 604 44.86 28.09 20.05
C THR A 604 45.67 26.84 19.63
N LYS A 605 45.04 25.65 19.65
CA LYS A 605 45.66 24.40 19.18
C LYS A 605 45.98 24.41 17.69
N ASN A 606 45.30 25.25 16.91
CA ASN A 606 45.45 25.38 15.46
C ASN A 606 45.37 24.02 14.73
N GLY A 607 44.44 23.16 15.18
CA GLY A 607 44.21 21.82 14.70
C GLY A 607 43.04 21.70 13.72
N PHE A 608 42.41 20.54 13.68
CA PHE A 608 41.32 20.23 12.77
C PHE A 608 40.12 21.18 12.95
N TYR A 609 39.80 21.58 14.21
CA TYR A 609 38.78 22.56 14.50
C TYR A 609 39.08 23.93 13.88
N ALA A 610 40.29 24.43 14.06
CA ALA A 610 40.67 25.74 13.52
C ALA A 610 40.63 25.76 11.98
N ASP A 611 41.05 24.68 11.34
CA ASP A 611 40.97 24.54 9.88
C ASP A 611 39.51 24.52 9.42
N LEU A 612 38.63 23.76 10.09
CA LEU A 612 37.21 23.67 9.78
C LEU A 612 36.52 25.02 10.00
N TYR A 613 36.82 25.68 11.11
CA TYR A 613 36.29 27.01 11.45
C TYR A 613 36.68 28.05 10.39
N ASN A 614 37.94 28.12 10.04
CA ASN A 614 38.43 29.07 9.05
C ASN A 614 37.90 28.78 7.63
N SER A 615 37.63 27.51 7.28
CA SER A 615 37.10 27.16 5.98
C SER A 615 35.59 27.40 5.82
N GLN A 616 34.82 27.26 6.89
CA GLN A 616 33.35 27.39 6.86
C GLN A 616 32.84 28.78 7.24
N PHE A 617 33.56 29.50 8.09
CA PHE A 617 33.06 30.74 8.74
C PHE A 617 33.92 31.98 8.50
N SER A 618 35.03 31.89 7.76
CA SER A 618 35.84 33.06 7.45
C SER A 618 35.17 34.12 6.57
N GLU A 619 34.08 33.75 5.86
CA GLU A 619 33.31 34.68 5.03
C GLU A 619 32.24 35.47 5.81
N GLU A 620 31.85 35.03 7.02
CA GLU A 620 30.87 35.77 7.84
C GLU A 620 31.48 36.91 8.68
N VAL A 621 32.80 37.01 8.74
CA VAL A 621 33.52 38.01 9.57
C VAL A 621 34.06 39.17 8.73
N ALA A 622 33.92 39.15 7.42
CA ALA A 622 34.28 40.23 6.50
C ALA A 622 33.02 40.96 6.04
#